data_4ca7325ff2aaac8606d28d5231067d59
#
_entry.id   4ca7325ff2aaac8606d28d5231067d59
#
_cell.length_a   1.000
_cell.length_b   1.000
_cell.length_c   1.000
_cell.angle_alpha   90.00
_cell.angle_beta   90.00
_cell.angle_gamma   90.00
#
_symmetry.space_group_name_H-M   'P 1'
#
loop_
_entity.id
_entity.type
_entity.pdbx_description
1 polymer ?
#
loop_
_entity_poly.entity_id
_entity_poly.type
_entity_poly.pdbx_seq_one_letter_code
_entity_poly.pdbx_strand_id
1 'polypeptide(L)'
;MYTEAELYVLAAARGEPSVSALAEDLGRSVNYISELVARIEEKGLVHTTRSGKTKHVHRSSAKAIELYDQFVQRYPHIPFPELLGGATLRVLHHLDSPASPTELAEKSGVHRSTVYRSLSPLQHRGIVYRDDGQFVLNDEFEELATLAREFAHHRNRNRVEEHTDTYTILRESLDEFLVQTDELIGTSAFHVTGPERFRAHDLPLLARERRYYLYSESTDEISPEELCCHMLVIGDDTRSRS
;
A
#
# COMPACT_ATOMS: atom_id res chain seq x y z
N MET A 1 4.79 -0.05 6.76
CA MET A 1 5.69 -0.99 6.03
C MET A 1 5.41 -2.41 6.48
N TYR A 2 5.68 -3.40 5.62
CA TYR A 2 5.54 -4.81 5.94
C TYR A 2 6.91 -5.37 6.32
N THR A 3 6.98 -6.12 7.42
CA THR A 3 8.21 -6.78 7.83
C THR A 3 8.35 -8.14 7.12
N GLU A 4 9.57 -8.63 7.03
CA GLU A 4 9.85 -9.97 6.54
C GLU A 4 9.01 -11.04 7.26
N ALA A 5 8.95 -10.97 8.60
CA ALA A 5 8.18 -11.92 9.42
C ALA A 5 6.67 -11.87 9.12
N GLU A 6 6.09 -10.69 8.89
CA GLU A 6 4.69 -10.54 8.49
C GLU A 6 4.43 -11.18 7.12
N LEU A 7 5.34 -11.01 6.16
CA LEU A 7 5.21 -11.61 4.84
C LEU A 7 5.38 -13.15 4.88
N TYR A 8 6.20 -13.68 5.78
CA TYR A 8 6.26 -15.13 6.02
C TYR A 8 4.96 -15.68 6.58
N VAL A 9 4.37 -15.01 7.58
CA VAL A 9 3.06 -15.39 8.12
C VAL A 9 1.98 -15.32 7.04
N LEU A 10 1.98 -14.27 6.23
CA LEU A 10 1.04 -14.12 5.13
C LEU A 10 1.18 -15.24 4.10
N ALA A 11 2.40 -15.63 3.73
CA ALA A 11 2.66 -16.73 2.81
C ALA A 11 2.21 -18.09 3.38
N ALA A 12 2.42 -18.33 4.68
CA ALA A 12 2.04 -19.56 5.37
C ALA A 12 0.54 -19.66 5.70
N ALA A 13 -0.17 -18.53 5.74
CA ALA A 13 -1.59 -18.47 6.12
C ALA A 13 -2.56 -18.99 5.03
N ARG A 14 -2.11 -19.87 4.14
CA ARG A 14 -2.96 -20.55 3.15
C ARG A 14 -3.75 -21.68 3.80
N GLY A 15 -5.00 -21.88 3.35
CA GLY A 15 -5.82 -22.98 3.83
C GLY A 15 -6.33 -22.83 5.26
N GLU A 16 -6.42 -21.58 5.74
CA GLU A 16 -7.04 -21.22 7.02
C GLU A 16 -6.40 -21.89 8.25
N PRO A 17 -5.07 -21.87 8.37
CA PRO A 17 -4.38 -22.54 9.47
C PRO A 17 -4.75 -21.92 10.82
N SER A 18 -4.58 -22.71 11.89
CA SER A 18 -4.60 -22.14 13.24
C SER A 18 -3.30 -21.37 13.54
N VAL A 19 -3.36 -20.42 14.47
CA VAL A 19 -2.15 -19.71 14.95
C VAL A 19 -1.10 -20.69 15.48
N SER A 20 -1.51 -21.80 16.11
CA SER A 20 -0.60 -22.84 16.58
C SER A 20 0.06 -23.61 15.46
N ALA A 21 -0.69 -23.92 14.37
CA ALA A 21 -0.14 -24.56 13.19
C ALA A 21 0.87 -23.66 12.47
N LEU A 22 0.58 -22.36 12.34
CA LEU A 22 1.53 -21.38 11.80
C LEU A 22 2.80 -21.27 12.65
N ALA A 23 2.67 -21.37 13.98
CA ALA A 23 3.81 -21.32 14.88
C ALA A 23 4.72 -22.55 14.71
N GLU A 24 4.13 -23.73 14.54
CA GLU A 24 4.84 -24.97 14.26
C GLU A 24 5.54 -24.93 12.89
N ASP A 25 4.81 -24.55 11.84
CA ASP A 25 5.31 -24.46 10.45
C ASP A 25 6.49 -23.48 10.32
N LEU A 26 6.39 -22.33 10.96
CA LEU A 26 7.42 -21.28 10.93
C LEU A 26 8.52 -21.45 12.01
N GLY A 27 8.42 -22.47 12.87
CA GLY A 27 9.40 -22.72 13.94
C GLY A 27 9.50 -21.56 14.94
N ARG A 28 8.37 -20.95 15.31
CA ARG A 28 8.27 -19.79 16.20
C ARG A 28 7.31 -20.04 17.36
N SER A 29 7.38 -19.20 18.39
CA SER A 29 6.41 -19.31 19.50
C SER A 29 5.00 -18.86 19.07
N VAL A 30 3.98 -19.47 19.65
CA VAL A 30 2.57 -19.13 19.42
C VAL A 30 2.29 -17.66 19.74
N ASN A 31 2.89 -17.12 20.80
CA ASN A 31 2.72 -15.72 21.19
C ASN A 31 3.27 -14.78 20.11
N TYR A 32 4.47 -15.06 19.61
CA TYR A 32 5.08 -14.25 18.54
C TYR A 32 4.25 -14.27 17.25
N ILE A 33 3.78 -15.45 16.83
CA ILE A 33 2.90 -15.56 15.64
C ILE A 33 1.56 -14.86 15.90
N SER A 34 0.99 -14.94 17.10
CA SER A 34 -0.24 -14.21 17.45
C SER A 34 -0.09 -12.70 17.32
N GLU A 35 1.07 -12.14 17.72
CA GLU A 35 1.38 -10.72 17.56
C GLU A 35 1.55 -10.34 16.08
N LEU A 36 2.20 -11.18 15.27
CA LEU A 36 2.32 -10.95 13.83
C LEU A 36 0.96 -10.99 13.14
N VAL A 37 0.13 -11.99 13.48
CA VAL A 37 -1.24 -12.12 12.96
C VAL A 37 -2.06 -10.87 13.32
N ALA A 38 -1.99 -10.36 14.54
CA ALA A 38 -2.68 -9.12 14.93
C ALA A 38 -2.23 -7.93 14.07
N ARG A 39 -0.93 -7.78 13.84
CA ARG A 39 -0.39 -6.69 13.00
C ARG A 39 -0.83 -6.77 11.52
N ILE A 40 -0.89 -7.97 10.95
CA ILE A 40 -1.36 -8.11 9.57
C ILE A 40 -2.90 -8.05 9.47
N GLU A 41 -3.63 -8.35 10.57
CA GLU A 41 -5.06 -8.14 10.71
C GLU A 41 -5.39 -6.63 10.77
N GLU A 42 -4.66 -5.82 11.55
CA GLU A 42 -4.73 -4.35 11.54
C GLU A 42 -4.46 -3.75 10.15
N LYS A 43 -3.62 -4.40 9.36
CA LYS A 43 -3.34 -4.01 7.96
C LYS A 43 -4.37 -4.55 6.96
N GLY A 44 -5.44 -5.22 7.42
CA GLY A 44 -6.52 -5.76 6.59
C GLY A 44 -6.12 -6.92 5.67
N LEU A 45 -4.92 -7.49 5.84
CA LEU A 45 -4.45 -8.58 4.99
C LEU A 45 -5.01 -9.94 5.41
N VAL A 46 -5.41 -10.08 6.66
CA VAL A 46 -6.06 -11.27 7.20
C VAL A 46 -7.19 -10.87 8.13
N HIS A 47 -8.10 -11.79 8.40
CA HIS A 47 -9.03 -11.73 9.53
C HIS A 47 -8.96 -13.02 10.31
N THR A 48 -9.40 -12.99 11.55
CA THR A 48 -9.33 -14.17 12.41
C THR A 48 -10.70 -14.60 12.90
N THR A 49 -10.92 -15.92 12.97
CA THR A 49 -12.11 -16.52 13.55
C THR A 49 -11.72 -17.43 14.71
N ARG A 50 -12.65 -17.68 15.64
CA ARG A 50 -12.45 -18.60 16.74
C ARG A 50 -13.40 -19.78 16.64
N SER A 51 -12.86 -20.99 16.74
CA SER A 51 -13.60 -22.23 16.92
C SER A 51 -13.18 -22.86 18.26
N GLY A 52 -14.02 -22.66 19.29
CA GLY A 52 -13.67 -23.02 20.65
C GLY A 52 -12.46 -22.24 21.19
N LYS A 53 -11.38 -22.95 21.49
CA LYS A 53 -10.10 -22.35 21.98
C LYS A 53 -9.12 -22.04 20.83
N THR A 54 -9.42 -22.45 19.60
CA THR A 54 -8.51 -22.33 18.47
C THR A 54 -8.83 -21.06 17.68
N LYS A 55 -7.80 -20.24 17.40
CA LYS A 55 -7.86 -19.06 16.55
C LYS A 55 -7.36 -19.45 15.15
N HIS A 56 -8.22 -19.31 14.12
CA HIS A 56 -7.91 -19.56 12.72
C HIS A 56 -7.65 -18.25 12.00
N VAL A 57 -6.72 -18.27 11.04
CA VAL A 57 -6.29 -17.12 10.25
C VAL A 57 -6.79 -17.28 8.82
N HIS A 58 -7.59 -16.33 8.36
CA HIS A 58 -8.13 -16.28 7.01
C HIS A 58 -7.52 -15.09 6.28
N ARG A 59 -7.02 -15.29 5.08
CA ARG A 59 -6.50 -14.18 4.25
C ARG A 59 -7.64 -13.40 3.63
N SER A 60 -7.47 -12.10 3.50
CA SER A 60 -8.42 -11.27 2.77
C SER A 60 -8.34 -11.54 1.25
N SER A 61 -9.38 -11.16 0.52
CA SER A 61 -9.44 -11.27 -0.95
C SER A 61 -8.76 -10.09 -1.66
N ALA A 62 -7.85 -9.38 -0.99
CA ALA A 62 -7.15 -8.25 -1.57
C ALA A 62 -6.29 -8.66 -2.76
N LYS A 63 -6.29 -7.88 -3.82
CA LYS A 63 -5.47 -8.10 -5.03
C LYS A 63 -3.99 -8.23 -4.73
N ALA A 64 -3.50 -7.46 -3.75
CA ALA A 64 -2.12 -7.55 -3.25
C ALA A 64 -1.75 -8.98 -2.80
N ILE A 65 -2.67 -9.67 -2.10
CA ILE A 65 -2.44 -11.04 -1.62
C ILE A 65 -2.46 -12.03 -2.78
N GLU A 66 -3.40 -11.87 -3.70
CA GLU A 66 -3.49 -12.71 -4.89
C GLU A 66 -2.21 -12.65 -5.72
N LEU A 67 -1.71 -11.45 -6.02
CA LEU A 67 -0.45 -11.26 -6.74
C LEU A 67 0.75 -11.79 -5.95
N TYR A 68 0.81 -11.53 -4.65
CA TYR A 68 1.88 -12.04 -3.80
C TYR A 68 1.94 -13.58 -3.84
N ASP A 69 0.78 -14.23 -3.80
CA ASP A 69 0.69 -15.68 -3.92
C ASP A 69 1.18 -16.21 -5.26
N GLN A 70 0.83 -15.52 -6.35
CA GLN A 70 1.28 -15.90 -7.69
C GLN A 70 2.81 -15.90 -7.76
N PHE A 71 3.47 -14.87 -7.21
CA PHE A 71 4.93 -14.83 -7.15
C PHE A 71 5.52 -15.95 -6.31
N VAL A 72 5.03 -16.16 -5.10
CA VAL A 72 5.53 -17.21 -4.21
C VAL A 72 5.33 -18.60 -4.80
N GLN A 73 4.24 -18.84 -5.55
CA GLN A 73 3.99 -20.13 -6.21
C GLN A 73 4.81 -20.32 -7.49
N ARG A 74 4.93 -19.26 -8.31
CA ARG A 74 5.65 -19.30 -9.59
C ARG A 74 7.16 -19.49 -9.38
N TYR A 75 7.70 -18.93 -8.30
CA TYR A 75 9.13 -18.95 -8.00
C TYR A 75 9.40 -19.46 -6.58
N PRO A 76 9.14 -20.76 -6.27
CA PRO A 76 9.25 -21.31 -4.92
C PRO A 76 10.67 -21.29 -4.35
N HIS A 77 11.69 -21.15 -5.21
CA HIS A 77 13.10 -21.03 -4.85
C HIS A 77 13.54 -19.62 -4.50
N ILE A 78 12.67 -18.61 -4.72
CA ILE A 78 12.93 -17.21 -4.39
C ILE A 78 12.25 -16.88 -3.06
N PRO A 79 13.00 -16.48 -2.01
CA PRO A 79 12.42 -16.15 -0.71
C PRO A 79 11.82 -14.74 -0.73
N PHE A 80 10.71 -14.54 -1.42
CA PHE A 80 10.04 -13.23 -1.52
C PHE A 80 9.73 -12.57 -0.18
N PRO A 81 9.36 -13.29 0.91
CA PRO A 81 9.19 -12.65 2.23
C PRO A 81 10.43 -11.87 2.68
N GLU A 82 11.63 -12.42 2.50
CA GLU A 82 12.90 -11.76 2.84
C GLU A 82 13.16 -10.55 1.91
N LEU A 83 12.95 -10.75 0.61
CA LEU A 83 13.29 -9.77 -0.41
C LEU A 83 12.36 -8.55 -0.40
N LEU A 84 11.08 -8.74 -0.08
CA LEU A 84 10.05 -7.69 -0.14
C LEU A 84 9.82 -6.98 1.20
N GLY A 85 10.46 -7.44 2.27
CA GLY A 85 10.35 -6.84 3.59
C GLY A 85 10.94 -5.44 3.70
N GLY A 86 10.54 -4.71 4.74
CA GLY A 86 11.04 -3.37 5.04
C GLY A 86 10.63 -2.32 4.01
N ALA A 87 11.61 -1.60 3.46
CA ALA A 87 11.35 -0.52 2.51
C ALA A 87 11.27 -0.99 1.05
N THR A 88 11.47 -2.29 0.78
CA THR A 88 11.61 -2.79 -0.59
C THR A 88 10.34 -2.57 -1.41
N LEU A 89 9.15 -2.88 -0.88
CA LEU A 89 7.89 -2.61 -1.57
C LEU A 89 7.69 -1.11 -1.86
N ARG A 90 8.14 -0.20 -0.97
CA ARG A 90 8.06 1.25 -1.23
C ARG A 90 8.93 1.66 -2.41
N VAL A 91 10.13 1.09 -2.53
CA VAL A 91 11.06 1.37 -3.62
C VAL A 91 10.55 0.76 -4.93
N LEU A 92 10.09 -0.50 -4.90
CA LEU A 92 9.53 -1.19 -6.07
C LEU A 92 8.27 -0.52 -6.62
N HIS A 93 7.49 0.17 -5.78
CA HIS A 93 6.30 0.94 -6.21
C HIS A 93 6.62 1.93 -7.34
N HIS A 94 7.84 2.45 -7.38
CA HIS A 94 8.30 3.45 -8.35
C HIS A 94 9.29 2.88 -9.40
N LEU A 95 9.38 1.56 -9.52
CA LEU A 95 10.31 0.89 -10.43
C LEU A 95 9.58 0.20 -11.61
N ASP A 96 8.50 0.79 -12.07
CA ASP A 96 7.78 0.38 -13.29
C ASP A 96 8.47 0.88 -14.58
N SER A 97 9.47 1.73 -14.44
CA SER A 97 10.36 2.22 -15.47
C SER A 97 11.78 2.39 -14.90
N PRO A 98 12.82 2.44 -15.75
CA PRO A 98 14.17 2.72 -15.29
C PRO A 98 14.23 3.98 -14.44
N ALA A 99 14.85 3.90 -13.27
CA ALA A 99 14.92 5.04 -12.34
C ALA A 99 16.28 5.11 -11.62
N SER A 100 16.76 6.32 -11.43
CA SER A 100 18.00 6.56 -10.69
C SER A 100 17.81 6.32 -9.18
N PRO A 101 18.88 6.00 -8.45
CA PRO A 101 18.79 5.86 -6.97
C PRO A 101 18.29 7.12 -6.26
N THR A 102 18.52 8.29 -6.85
CA THR A 102 18.08 9.58 -6.29
C THR A 102 16.57 9.73 -6.47
N GLU A 103 16.05 9.50 -7.68
CA GLU A 103 14.61 9.55 -7.96
C GLU A 103 13.83 8.53 -7.11
N LEU A 104 14.36 7.29 -6.98
CA LEU A 104 13.74 6.29 -6.13
C LEU A 104 13.71 6.71 -4.66
N ALA A 105 14.79 7.33 -4.17
CA ALA A 105 14.85 7.83 -2.80
C ALA A 105 13.82 8.93 -2.55
N GLU A 106 13.73 9.91 -3.43
CA GLU A 106 12.78 11.02 -3.37
C GLU A 106 11.33 10.53 -3.44
N LYS A 107 11.00 9.74 -4.46
CA LYS A 107 9.62 9.24 -4.68
C LYS A 107 9.16 8.29 -3.58
N SER A 108 10.04 7.44 -3.06
CA SER A 108 9.67 6.49 -2.00
C SER A 108 9.79 7.05 -0.58
N GLY A 109 10.26 8.29 -0.41
CA GLY A 109 10.43 8.93 0.89
C GLY A 109 11.45 8.22 1.79
N VAL A 110 12.51 7.64 1.21
CA VAL A 110 13.57 6.95 1.95
C VAL A 110 14.94 7.50 1.62
N HIS A 111 15.91 7.28 2.50
CA HIS A 111 17.29 7.69 2.22
C HIS A 111 17.89 6.82 1.09
N ARG A 112 18.75 7.41 0.25
CA ARG A 112 19.41 6.74 -0.87
C ARG A 112 20.13 5.44 -0.49
N SER A 113 20.74 5.37 0.70
CA SER A 113 21.35 4.14 1.21
C SER A 113 20.31 3.02 1.46
N THR A 114 19.06 3.39 1.79
CA THR A 114 17.97 2.43 1.94
C THR A 114 17.54 1.86 0.58
N VAL A 115 17.53 2.68 -0.48
CA VAL A 115 17.30 2.19 -1.85
C VAL A 115 18.30 1.09 -2.22
N TYR A 116 19.59 1.36 -2.02
CA TYR A 116 20.63 0.34 -2.30
C TYR A 116 20.45 -0.91 -1.44
N ARG A 117 20.19 -0.76 -0.14
CA ARG A 117 19.99 -1.89 0.77
C ARG A 117 18.77 -2.73 0.37
N SER A 118 17.69 -2.10 -0.07
CA SER A 118 16.47 -2.77 -0.51
C SER A 118 16.65 -3.49 -1.85
N LEU A 119 17.36 -2.89 -2.80
CA LEU A 119 17.50 -3.46 -4.14
C LEU A 119 18.70 -4.40 -4.30
N SER A 120 19.71 -4.33 -3.44
CA SER A 120 20.91 -5.20 -3.52
C SER A 120 20.56 -6.71 -3.46
N PRO A 121 19.70 -7.20 -2.55
CA PRO A 121 19.30 -8.62 -2.56
C PRO A 121 18.57 -9.04 -3.84
N LEU A 122 17.78 -8.15 -4.43
CA LEU A 122 17.08 -8.37 -5.70
C LEU A 122 18.07 -8.40 -6.87
N GLN A 123 19.09 -7.54 -6.85
CA GLN A 123 20.17 -7.55 -7.86
C GLN A 123 20.96 -8.85 -7.84
N HIS A 124 21.32 -9.36 -6.66
CA HIS A 124 22.07 -10.62 -6.54
C HIS A 124 21.29 -11.83 -7.11
N ARG A 125 19.97 -11.70 -7.26
CA ARG A 125 19.11 -12.75 -7.85
C ARG A 125 18.68 -12.46 -9.29
N GLY A 126 19.21 -11.38 -9.91
CA GLY A 126 18.86 -11.00 -11.27
C GLY A 126 17.44 -10.46 -11.45
N ILE A 127 16.72 -10.17 -10.34
CA ILE A 127 15.37 -9.59 -10.37
C ILE A 127 15.42 -8.11 -10.78
N VAL A 128 16.45 -7.40 -10.30
CA VAL A 128 16.75 -6.01 -10.66
C VAL A 128 18.18 -5.98 -11.22
N TYR A 129 18.42 -5.16 -12.21
CA TYR A 129 19.77 -4.91 -12.73
C TYR A 129 20.03 -3.40 -12.84
N ARG A 130 21.26 -3.04 -13.21
CA ARG A 130 21.63 -1.65 -13.48
C ARG A 130 21.94 -1.47 -14.95
N ASP A 131 21.33 -0.45 -15.51
CA ASP A 131 21.57 0.02 -16.86
C ASP A 131 21.77 1.54 -16.84
N ASP A 132 22.87 2.02 -17.40
CA ASP A 132 23.27 3.44 -17.42
C ASP A 132 23.05 4.19 -16.09
N GLY A 133 23.43 3.53 -14.98
CA GLY A 133 23.30 4.11 -13.65
C GLY A 133 21.90 4.06 -13.03
N GLN A 134 20.89 3.61 -13.76
CA GLN A 134 19.51 3.42 -13.30
C GLN A 134 19.27 1.99 -12.84
N PHE A 135 18.34 1.81 -11.92
CA PHE A 135 17.79 0.50 -11.59
C PHE A 135 16.67 0.15 -12.56
N VAL A 136 16.63 -1.10 -12.98
CA VAL A 136 15.64 -1.63 -13.92
C VAL A 136 15.16 -2.99 -13.39
N LEU A 137 13.84 -3.23 -13.41
CA LEU A 137 13.31 -4.57 -13.20
C LEU A 137 13.60 -5.44 -14.45
N ASN A 138 13.96 -6.69 -14.24
CA ASN A 138 14.00 -7.66 -15.30
C ASN A 138 12.57 -7.94 -15.80
N ASP A 139 12.37 -8.04 -17.11
CA ASP A 139 11.06 -8.22 -17.75
C ASP A 139 10.25 -9.37 -17.14
N GLU A 140 10.92 -10.46 -16.73
CA GLU A 140 10.27 -11.60 -16.06
C GLU A 140 9.63 -11.21 -14.72
N PHE A 141 10.09 -10.13 -14.08
CA PHE A 141 9.67 -9.64 -12.76
C PHE A 141 9.02 -8.25 -12.81
N GLU A 142 8.65 -7.74 -13.97
CA GLU A 142 8.03 -6.40 -14.10
C GLU A 142 6.77 -6.23 -13.25
N GLU A 143 6.01 -7.32 -13.06
CA GLU A 143 4.81 -7.34 -12.21
C GLU A 143 5.10 -7.08 -10.72
N LEU A 144 6.37 -7.11 -10.25
CA LEU A 144 6.72 -6.74 -8.87
C LEU A 144 6.43 -5.27 -8.56
N ALA A 145 6.55 -4.37 -9.54
CA ALA A 145 6.13 -2.99 -9.37
C ALA A 145 4.61 -2.89 -9.21
N THR A 146 3.85 -3.69 -9.94
CA THR A 146 2.40 -3.79 -9.80
C THR A 146 2.02 -4.37 -8.44
N LEU A 147 2.67 -5.45 -7.99
CA LEU A 147 2.48 -6.00 -6.64
C LEU A 147 2.71 -4.93 -5.57
N ALA A 148 3.79 -4.16 -5.69
CA ALA A 148 4.11 -3.09 -4.74
C ALA A 148 3.04 -1.99 -4.71
N ARG A 149 2.49 -1.62 -5.87
CA ARG A 149 1.36 -0.68 -5.99
C ARG A 149 0.08 -1.24 -5.36
N GLU A 150 -0.23 -2.50 -5.56
CA GLU A 150 -1.41 -3.12 -4.96
C GLU A 150 -1.31 -3.19 -3.42
N PHE A 151 -0.12 -3.41 -2.87
CA PHE A 151 0.09 -3.30 -1.41
C PHE A 151 -0.11 -1.86 -0.90
N ALA A 152 0.32 -0.86 -1.66
CA ALA A 152 0.08 0.54 -1.30
C ALA A 152 -1.41 0.89 -1.41
N HIS A 153 -2.06 0.49 -2.51
CA HIS A 153 -3.50 0.67 -2.74
C HIS A 153 -4.33 0.03 -1.62
N HIS A 154 -4.06 -1.22 -1.29
CA HIS A 154 -4.74 -1.90 -0.18
C HIS A 154 -4.61 -1.16 1.14
N ARG A 155 -3.41 -0.67 1.46
CA ARG A 155 -3.18 0.15 2.66
C ARG A 155 -3.97 1.46 2.63
N ASN A 156 -4.00 2.15 1.48
CA ASN A 156 -4.73 3.39 1.32
C ASN A 156 -6.24 3.16 1.45
N ARG A 157 -6.78 2.08 0.87
CA ARG A 157 -8.17 1.67 1.06
C ARG A 157 -8.51 1.41 2.53
N ASN A 158 -7.70 0.64 3.25
CA ASN A 158 -7.92 0.38 4.68
C ASN A 158 -8.05 1.68 5.48
N ARG A 159 -7.18 2.67 5.21
CA ARG A 159 -7.22 3.97 5.87
C ARG A 159 -8.54 4.73 5.64
N VAL A 160 -9.14 4.56 4.46
CA VAL A 160 -10.45 5.14 4.18
C VAL A 160 -11.57 4.33 4.85
N GLU A 161 -11.50 3.01 4.76
CA GLU A 161 -12.50 2.07 5.27
C GLU A 161 -12.64 2.10 6.81
N GLU A 162 -11.63 2.63 7.52
CA GLU A 162 -11.75 2.95 8.95
C GLU A 162 -12.72 4.11 9.26
N HIS A 163 -13.11 4.90 8.24
CA HIS A 163 -13.87 6.13 8.42
C HIS A 163 -15.15 6.21 7.60
N THR A 164 -15.28 5.47 6.51
CA THR A 164 -16.43 5.48 5.61
C THR A 164 -16.54 4.20 4.81
N ASP A 165 -17.76 3.73 4.60
CA ASP A 165 -18.07 2.56 3.76
C ASP A 165 -18.28 2.96 2.29
N THR A 166 -18.55 4.24 2.03
CA THR A 166 -18.88 4.74 0.68
C THR A 166 -17.84 5.74 0.21
N TYR A 167 -16.92 5.31 -0.65
CA TYR A 167 -15.85 6.16 -1.15
C TYR A 167 -15.39 5.78 -2.56
N THR A 168 -14.66 6.71 -3.17
CA THR A 168 -13.89 6.48 -4.39
C THR A 168 -12.54 7.16 -4.25
N ILE A 169 -11.44 6.41 -4.40
CA ILE A 169 -10.10 6.99 -4.52
C ILE A 169 -9.96 7.50 -5.95
N LEU A 170 -9.80 8.82 -6.12
CA LEU A 170 -9.70 9.49 -7.42
C LEU A 170 -8.26 9.50 -7.95
N ARG A 171 -7.31 9.63 -7.05
CA ARG A 171 -5.89 9.60 -7.33
C ARG A 171 -5.16 9.11 -6.10
N GLU A 172 -4.11 8.34 -6.29
CA GLU A 172 -3.26 7.90 -5.20
C GLU A 172 -1.79 7.92 -5.57
N SER A 173 -0.98 8.09 -4.57
CA SER A 173 0.45 7.85 -4.55
C SER A 173 0.78 6.85 -3.44
N LEU A 174 2.07 6.70 -3.13
CA LEU A 174 2.49 5.75 -2.10
C LEU A 174 1.87 6.04 -0.73
N ASP A 175 1.86 7.30 -0.28
CA ASP A 175 1.45 7.69 1.08
C ASP A 175 0.32 8.72 1.11
N GLU A 176 -0.10 9.22 -0.05
CA GLU A 176 -1.13 10.24 -0.19
C GLU A 176 -2.17 9.82 -1.20
N PHE A 177 -3.42 10.19 -0.96
CA PHE A 177 -4.49 9.94 -1.93
C PHE A 177 -5.60 10.97 -1.82
N LEU A 178 -6.26 11.20 -2.95
CA LEU A 178 -7.46 12.04 -3.05
C LEU A 178 -8.68 11.12 -3.07
N VAL A 179 -9.58 11.32 -2.12
CA VAL A 179 -10.78 10.50 -1.95
C VAL A 179 -12.05 11.35 -2.01
N GLN A 180 -13.08 10.78 -2.62
CA GLN A 180 -14.45 11.28 -2.63
C GLN A 180 -15.30 10.37 -1.74
N THR A 181 -16.15 10.98 -0.89
CA THR A 181 -17.14 10.29 -0.07
C THR A 181 -18.37 11.18 0.15
N ASP A 182 -19.47 10.59 0.58
CA ASP A 182 -20.67 11.33 1.00
C ASP A 182 -20.64 11.62 2.52
N GLU A 183 -19.71 11.01 3.25
CA GLU A 183 -19.59 11.08 4.70
C GLU A 183 -18.60 12.14 5.18
N LEU A 184 -18.75 12.56 6.43
CA LEU A 184 -17.84 13.51 7.07
C LEU A 184 -16.70 12.73 7.76
N ILE A 185 -15.47 12.97 7.32
CA ILE A 185 -14.26 12.45 7.97
C ILE A 185 -13.64 13.55 8.83
N GLY A 186 -13.53 13.31 10.12
CA GLY A 186 -13.10 14.31 11.13
C GLY A 186 -11.74 14.00 11.76
N THR A 187 -10.77 13.47 11.01
CA THR A 187 -9.42 13.19 11.51
C THR A 187 -8.39 14.14 10.91
N SER A 188 -7.27 14.36 11.62
CA SER A 188 -6.23 15.32 11.21
C SER A 188 -5.47 14.92 9.94
N ALA A 189 -5.49 13.63 9.56
CA ALA A 189 -4.82 13.15 8.35
C ALA A 189 -5.67 13.34 7.07
N PHE A 190 -6.97 13.62 7.20
CA PHE A 190 -7.87 13.88 6.09
C PHE A 190 -8.16 15.37 5.97
N HIS A 191 -7.56 16.02 5.01
CA HIS A 191 -7.68 17.45 4.78
C HIS A 191 -8.80 17.73 3.77
N VAL A 192 -9.79 18.52 4.16
CA VAL A 192 -10.88 18.95 3.26
C VAL A 192 -10.29 19.64 2.04
N THR A 193 -10.73 19.25 0.85
CA THR A 193 -10.28 19.80 -0.44
C THR A 193 -11.45 19.95 -1.42
N GLY A 194 -11.16 20.24 -2.69
CA GLY A 194 -12.17 20.44 -3.72
C GLY A 194 -13.06 21.67 -3.52
N PRO A 195 -14.31 21.65 -4.02
CA PRO A 195 -15.19 22.82 -4.03
C PRO A 195 -15.45 23.40 -2.64
N GLU A 196 -15.47 22.56 -1.59
CA GLU A 196 -15.72 23.01 -0.23
C GLU A 196 -14.59 23.91 0.31
N ARG A 197 -13.32 23.59 -0.03
CA ARG A 197 -12.16 24.39 0.39
C ARG A 197 -12.08 25.74 -0.31
N PHE A 198 -12.59 25.90 -1.53
CA PHE A 198 -12.63 27.18 -2.24
C PHE A 198 -13.50 28.22 -1.53
N ARG A 199 -14.49 27.82 -0.72
CA ARG A 199 -15.28 28.74 0.09
C ARG A 199 -14.44 29.49 1.11
N ALA A 200 -13.38 28.87 1.63
CA ALA A 200 -12.45 29.53 2.55
C ALA A 200 -11.60 30.64 1.87
N HIS A 201 -11.59 30.68 0.54
CA HIS A 201 -10.94 31.70 -0.28
C HIS A 201 -11.93 32.66 -0.95
N ASP A 202 -13.13 32.83 -0.39
CA ASP A 202 -14.22 33.71 -0.91
C ASP A 202 -14.68 33.35 -2.35
N LEU A 203 -14.44 32.10 -2.78
CA LEU A 203 -14.86 31.59 -4.08
C LEU A 203 -15.93 30.50 -3.88
N PRO A 204 -17.22 30.84 -3.76
CA PRO A 204 -18.27 29.86 -3.53
C PRO A 204 -18.55 29.07 -4.82
N LEU A 205 -17.97 27.89 -4.92
CA LEU A 205 -18.32 26.92 -5.95
C LEU A 205 -19.55 26.12 -5.52
N LEU A 206 -20.38 25.74 -6.49
CA LEU A 206 -21.50 24.86 -6.25
C LEU A 206 -20.96 23.48 -5.84
N ALA A 207 -20.97 23.19 -4.54
CA ALA A 207 -20.67 21.87 -4.03
C ALA A 207 -21.94 20.99 -4.17
N ARG A 208 -21.81 19.83 -4.78
CA ARG A 208 -22.80 18.74 -4.67
C ARG A 208 -22.68 18.14 -3.26
N GLU A 209 -23.54 17.20 -2.90
CA GLU A 209 -23.52 16.50 -1.61
C GLU A 209 -22.21 15.72 -1.33
N ARG A 210 -21.31 15.63 -2.32
CA ARG A 210 -20.05 14.91 -2.25
C ARG A 210 -18.95 15.73 -1.62
N ARG A 211 -18.17 15.09 -0.75
CA ARG A 211 -17.02 15.66 -0.05
C ARG A 211 -15.75 15.09 -0.64
N TYR A 212 -14.69 15.87 -0.59
CA TYR A 212 -13.38 15.50 -1.11
C TYR A 212 -12.34 15.75 -0.03
N TYR A 213 -11.47 14.75 0.17
CA TYR A 213 -10.39 14.83 1.14
C TYR A 213 -9.07 14.41 0.49
N LEU A 214 -8.01 15.16 0.82
CA LEU A 214 -6.64 14.68 0.66
C LEU A 214 -6.26 13.94 1.94
N TYR A 215 -5.87 12.68 1.84
CA TYR A 215 -5.17 12.00 2.91
C TYR A 215 -3.68 12.28 2.78
N SER A 216 -3.05 12.81 3.81
CA SER A 216 -1.61 12.97 3.96
C SER A 216 -1.25 13.06 5.44
N GLU A 217 -0.21 12.33 5.85
CA GLU A 217 0.36 12.41 7.20
C GLU A 217 1.46 13.48 7.31
N SER A 218 1.90 14.02 6.17
CA SER A 218 3.02 14.98 6.07
C SER A 218 2.59 16.42 5.77
N THR A 219 1.35 16.61 5.31
CA THR A 219 0.80 17.92 4.95
C THR A 219 0.01 18.49 6.11
N ASP A 220 0.36 19.68 6.56
CA ASP A 220 -0.41 20.41 7.56
C ASP A 220 -1.53 21.26 6.91
N GLU A 221 -1.28 21.79 5.71
CA GLU A 221 -2.22 22.63 4.98
C GLU A 221 -2.06 22.44 3.45
N ILE A 222 -3.20 22.39 2.74
CA ILE A 222 -3.25 22.30 1.27
C ILE A 222 -3.00 23.72 0.71
N SER A 223 -1.99 23.87 -0.13
CA SER A 223 -1.71 25.13 -0.83
C SER A 223 -2.77 25.44 -1.91
N PRO A 224 -2.95 26.72 -2.31
CA PRO A 224 -3.86 27.08 -3.40
C PRO A 224 -3.54 26.37 -4.73
N GLU A 225 -2.26 26.14 -5.01
CA GLU A 225 -1.79 25.45 -6.20
C GLU A 225 -2.20 23.96 -6.18
N GLU A 226 -2.01 23.28 -5.05
CA GLU A 226 -2.46 21.91 -4.86
C GLU A 226 -3.97 21.78 -4.95
N LEU A 227 -4.70 22.73 -4.36
CA LEU A 227 -6.15 22.79 -4.45
C LEU A 227 -6.62 22.89 -5.90
N CYS A 228 -5.96 23.71 -6.75
CA CYS A 228 -6.23 23.76 -8.17
C CYS A 228 -5.96 22.42 -8.87
N CYS A 229 -4.86 21.73 -8.55
CA CYS A 229 -4.55 20.40 -9.07
C CYS A 229 -5.62 19.38 -8.68
N HIS A 230 -6.09 19.41 -7.44
CA HIS A 230 -7.17 18.53 -6.98
C HIS A 230 -8.47 18.77 -7.76
N MET A 231 -8.79 20.03 -8.07
CA MET A 231 -9.99 20.37 -8.87
C MET A 231 -9.91 19.82 -10.31
N LEU A 232 -8.72 19.75 -10.91
CA LEU A 232 -8.55 19.13 -12.23
C LEU A 232 -8.87 17.62 -12.16
N VAL A 233 -8.35 16.91 -11.16
CA VAL A 233 -8.65 15.49 -10.96
C VAL A 233 -10.13 15.24 -10.73
N ILE A 234 -10.78 16.06 -9.87
CA ILE A 234 -12.21 15.98 -9.57
C ILE A 234 -13.05 16.26 -10.83
N GLY A 235 -12.63 17.23 -11.65
CA GLY A 235 -13.31 17.59 -12.88
C GLY A 235 -13.25 16.49 -13.95
N ASP A 236 -12.15 15.80 -14.08
CA ASP A 236 -11.98 14.69 -15.02
C ASP A 236 -12.83 13.46 -14.63
N ASP A 237 -12.90 13.12 -13.34
CA ASP A 237 -13.77 12.03 -12.87
C ASP A 237 -15.26 12.31 -13.15
N THR A 238 -15.71 13.54 -12.97
CA THR A 238 -17.10 13.92 -13.25
C THR A 238 -17.46 13.85 -14.72
N ARG A 239 -16.52 14.11 -15.62
CA ARG A 239 -16.72 14.00 -17.09
C ARG A 239 -16.73 12.55 -17.56
N SER A 240 -15.92 11.69 -16.94
CA SER A 240 -15.81 10.27 -17.30
C SER A 240 -17.06 9.46 -16.94
N ARG A 241 -17.91 9.98 -16.04
CA ARG A 241 -19.15 9.33 -15.55
C ARG A 241 -20.44 9.91 -16.16
N SER A 242 -20.32 10.86 -17.07
CA SER A 242 -21.44 11.48 -17.82
C SER A 242 -21.59 10.84 -19.19
#